data_a34316c90ee0f448c4acfcc906d07eec
#
_entry.id   a34316c90ee0f448c4acfcc906d07eec
#
_cell.length_a   1.000
_cell.length_b   1.000
_cell.length_c   1.000
_cell.angle_alpha   90.00
_cell.angle_beta   90.00
_cell.angle_gamma   90.00
#
_symmetry.space_group_name_H-M   'P 1'
#
loop_
_entity.id
_entity.type
_entity.pdbx_description
1 polymer ?
#
loop_
_entity_poly.entity_id
_entity_poly.type
_entity_poly.pdbx_seq_one_letter_code
_entity_poly.pdbx_strand_id
1 'polypeptide(L)'
;MVLKTRDKLIEVARQLFAQKGEENTTMNDIAVASEKGRRTVYTYFKNKKEILNAVVKAESDKIVEKLIDIPRQPLPPEQKLINFIFIRFEIIKELVYRNGSLRAGFFRDIRKVDRARRATISKEATI
;
A
#
# COMPACT_ATOMS: atom_id res chain seq x y z
N MET A 1 5.84 19.25 -8.33
CA MET A 1 6.87 18.20 -8.24
C MET A 1 6.61 17.14 -9.29
N VAL A 2 7.62 16.83 -10.10
CA VAL A 2 7.48 15.80 -11.14
C VAL A 2 7.70 14.42 -10.53
N LEU A 3 6.72 13.54 -10.65
CA LEU A 3 6.87 12.15 -10.23
C LEU A 3 7.89 11.43 -11.10
N LYS A 4 8.74 10.61 -10.50
CA LYS A 4 9.61 9.72 -11.25
C LYS A 4 8.76 8.76 -12.09
N THR A 5 9.28 8.34 -13.25
CA THR A 5 8.55 7.47 -14.17
C THR A 5 8.03 6.21 -13.48
N ARG A 6 8.86 5.56 -12.65
CA ARG A 6 8.45 4.37 -11.90
C ARG A 6 7.24 4.65 -11.00
N ASP A 7 7.28 5.76 -10.27
CA ASP A 7 6.20 6.14 -9.35
C ASP A 7 4.92 6.48 -10.10
N LYS A 8 5.03 7.12 -11.27
CA LYS A 8 3.89 7.41 -12.14
C LYS A 8 3.24 6.11 -12.61
N LEU A 9 4.04 5.14 -13.04
CA LEU A 9 3.54 3.83 -13.48
C LEU A 9 2.81 3.09 -12.36
N ILE A 10 3.35 3.13 -11.15
CA ILE A 10 2.71 2.52 -9.97
C ILE A 10 1.36 3.17 -9.69
N GLU A 11 1.29 4.50 -9.68
CA GLU A 11 0.05 5.22 -9.39
C GLU A 11 -1.02 4.98 -10.46
N VAL A 12 -0.64 5.01 -11.74
CA VAL A 12 -1.56 4.72 -12.84
C VAL A 12 -2.08 3.28 -12.75
N ALA A 13 -1.19 2.33 -12.48
CA ALA A 13 -1.56 0.92 -12.30
C ALA A 13 -2.52 0.76 -11.11
N ARG A 14 -2.26 1.43 -10.01
CA ARG A 14 -3.14 1.41 -8.84
C ARG A 14 -4.56 1.84 -9.21
N GLN A 15 -4.67 2.96 -9.93
CA GLN A 15 -5.97 3.48 -10.35
C GLN A 15 -6.71 2.48 -11.24
N LEU A 16 -6.04 1.90 -12.22
CA LEU A 16 -6.64 0.93 -13.14
C LEU A 16 -7.05 -0.36 -12.42
N PHE A 17 -6.20 -0.86 -11.53
CA PHE A 17 -6.51 -2.06 -10.73
C PHE A 17 -7.70 -1.82 -9.80
N ALA A 18 -7.78 -0.63 -9.19
CA ALA A 18 -8.90 -0.28 -8.31
C ALA A 18 -10.22 -0.15 -9.07
N GLN A 19 -10.18 0.41 -10.28
CA GLN A 19 -11.38 0.66 -11.08
C GLN A 19 -11.94 -0.59 -11.75
N LYS A 20 -11.08 -1.39 -12.39
CA LYS A 20 -11.55 -2.51 -13.21
C LYS A 20 -10.96 -3.87 -12.85
N GLY A 21 -10.16 -3.92 -11.80
CA GLY A 21 -9.54 -5.15 -11.33
C GLY A 21 -8.23 -5.47 -12.04
N GLU A 22 -7.36 -6.18 -11.32
CA GLU A 22 -6.05 -6.59 -11.84
C GLU A 22 -6.19 -7.52 -13.04
N GLU A 23 -7.12 -8.48 -12.99
CA GLU A 23 -7.33 -9.43 -14.07
C GLU A 23 -7.82 -8.79 -15.37
N ASN A 24 -8.45 -7.62 -15.28
CA ASN A 24 -8.99 -6.90 -16.45
C ASN A 24 -8.06 -5.78 -16.94
N THR A 25 -6.88 -5.66 -16.33
CA THR A 25 -5.89 -4.62 -16.68
C THR A 25 -4.69 -5.27 -17.34
N THR A 26 -4.27 -4.74 -18.49
CA THR A 26 -3.10 -5.23 -19.21
C THR A 26 -1.91 -4.28 -19.06
N MET A 27 -0.71 -4.76 -19.38
CA MET A 27 0.49 -3.91 -19.45
C MET A 27 0.31 -2.77 -20.46
N ASN A 28 -0.37 -3.05 -21.56
CA ASN A 28 -0.68 -2.03 -22.56
C ASN A 28 -1.63 -0.96 -22.03
N ASP A 29 -2.63 -1.34 -21.25
CA ASP A 29 -3.53 -0.38 -20.60
C ASP A 29 -2.75 0.58 -19.70
N ILE A 30 -1.80 0.08 -18.95
CA ILE A 30 -0.94 0.88 -18.09
C ILE A 30 -0.07 1.83 -18.91
N ALA A 31 0.51 1.34 -20.00
CA ALA A 31 1.33 2.16 -20.90
C ALA A 31 0.52 3.32 -21.48
N VAL A 32 -0.66 3.03 -22.01
CA VAL A 32 -1.54 4.04 -22.60
C VAL A 32 -1.96 5.08 -21.56
N ALA A 33 -2.44 4.64 -20.41
CA ALA A 33 -2.93 5.53 -19.36
C ALA A 33 -1.82 6.38 -18.73
N SER A 34 -0.59 5.90 -18.71
CA SER A 34 0.57 6.63 -18.19
C SER A 34 1.25 7.51 -19.25
N GLU A 35 0.78 7.46 -20.49
CA GLU A 35 1.40 8.15 -21.62
C GLU A 35 2.85 7.75 -21.85
N LYS A 36 3.18 6.48 -21.58
CA LYS A 36 4.50 5.90 -21.78
C LYS A 36 4.42 4.79 -22.81
N GLY A 37 5.53 4.57 -23.53
CA GLY A 37 5.63 3.44 -24.44
C GLY A 37 5.68 2.11 -23.69
N ARG A 38 5.24 1.03 -24.34
CA ARG A 38 5.31 -0.32 -23.77
C ARG A 38 6.73 -0.68 -23.34
N ARG A 39 7.72 -0.32 -24.15
CA ARG A 39 9.14 -0.56 -23.86
C ARG A 39 9.54 0.08 -22.52
N THR A 40 9.10 1.32 -22.26
CA THR A 40 9.38 2.02 -21.01
C THR A 40 8.79 1.28 -19.83
N VAL A 41 7.54 0.82 -19.95
CA VAL A 41 6.87 0.06 -18.87
C VAL A 41 7.66 -1.22 -18.57
N TYR A 42 8.03 -1.97 -19.59
CA TYR A 42 8.79 -3.22 -19.43
C TYR A 42 10.23 -3.00 -18.95
N THR A 43 10.77 -1.79 -19.08
CA THR A 43 12.06 -1.45 -18.47
C THR A 43 11.99 -1.45 -16.94
N TYR A 44 10.87 -1.01 -16.39
CA TYR A 44 10.67 -0.93 -14.94
C TYR A 44 10.05 -2.19 -14.34
N PHE A 45 9.17 -2.85 -15.07
CA PHE A 45 8.42 -4.02 -14.57
C PHE A 45 8.34 -5.09 -15.65
N LYS A 46 8.76 -6.30 -15.32
CA LYS A 46 8.76 -7.43 -16.27
C LYS A 46 7.38 -7.91 -16.64
N ASN A 47 6.44 -7.83 -15.67
CA ASN A 47 5.08 -8.32 -15.87
C ASN A 47 4.12 -7.58 -14.93
N LYS A 48 2.84 -7.85 -15.11
CA LYS A 48 1.77 -7.24 -14.33
C LYS A 48 1.87 -7.55 -12.84
N LYS A 49 2.32 -8.75 -12.48
CA LYS A 49 2.48 -9.19 -11.10
C LYS A 49 3.51 -8.33 -10.35
N GLU A 50 4.61 -7.95 -11.00
CA GLU A 50 5.61 -7.07 -10.42
C GLU A 50 5.02 -5.69 -10.13
N ILE A 51 4.19 -5.17 -11.05
CA ILE A 51 3.50 -3.90 -10.84
C ILE A 51 2.51 -4.01 -9.69
N LEU A 52 1.74 -5.08 -9.63
CA LEU A 52 0.79 -5.32 -8.55
C LEU A 52 1.49 -5.35 -7.19
N ASN A 53 2.60 -6.06 -7.10
CA ASN A 53 3.39 -6.12 -5.87
C ASN A 53 3.92 -4.73 -5.47
N ALA A 54 4.36 -3.94 -6.44
CA ALA A 54 4.84 -2.58 -6.19
C ALA A 54 3.71 -1.66 -5.72
N VAL A 55 2.52 -1.78 -6.28
CA VAL A 55 1.33 -1.02 -5.87
C VAL A 55 0.96 -1.36 -4.42
N VAL A 56 0.86 -2.65 -4.11
CA VAL A 56 0.51 -3.12 -2.77
C VAL A 56 1.55 -2.65 -1.76
N LYS A 57 2.83 -2.78 -2.07
CA LYS A 57 3.92 -2.34 -1.20
C LYS A 57 3.86 -0.83 -0.95
N ALA A 58 3.68 -0.03 -1.99
CA ALA A 58 3.65 1.43 -1.87
C ALA A 58 2.47 1.90 -1.00
N GLU A 59 1.30 1.32 -1.16
CA GLU A 59 0.13 1.65 -0.36
C GLU A 59 0.28 1.16 1.09
N SER A 60 0.83 -0.04 1.30
CA SER A 60 1.10 -0.58 2.63
C SER A 60 2.12 0.25 3.39
N ASP A 61 3.16 0.73 2.73
CA ASP A 61 4.19 1.58 3.34
C ASP A 61 3.59 2.88 3.86
N LYS A 62 2.66 3.49 3.15
CA LYS A 62 1.94 4.69 3.60
C LYS A 62 1.16 4.45 4.89
N ILE A 63 0.53 3.29 5.00
CA ILE A 63 -0.23 2.89 6.19
C ILE A 63 0.69 2.70 7.38
N VAL A 64 1.79 1.98 7.18
CA VAL A 64 2.79 1.72 8.23
C VAL A 64 3.38 3.02 8.74
N GLU A 65 3.70 3.97 7.87
CA GLU A 65 4.21 5.28 8.29
C GLU A 65 3.24 6.00 9.22
N LYS A 66 1.96 6.03 8.88
CA LYS A 66 0.92 6.66 9.71
C LYS A 66 0.79 5.99 11.06
N LEU A 67 0.85 4.65 11.11
CA LEU A 67 0.75 3.89 12.35
C LEU A 67 1.98 4.04 13.25
N ILE A 68 3.16 4.16 12.66
CA ILE A 68 4.42 4.33 13.40
C ILE A 68 4.50 5.70 14.08
N ASP A 69 3.91 6.72 13.48
CA ASP A 69 3.94 8.08 14.02
C ASP A 69 3.16 8.23 15.33
N ILE A 70 2.13 7.42 15.56
CA ILE A 70 1.26 7.54 16.73
C ILE A 70 2.02 7.41 18.06
N PRO A 71 2.90 6.40 18.26
CA PRO A 71 3.65 6.27 19.52
C PRO A 71 4.59 7.42 19.83
N ARG A 72 4.93 8.23 18.85
CA ARG A 72 5.84 9.38 19.00
C ARG A 72 5.13 10.66 19.44
N GLN A 73 3.80 10.67 19.43
CA GLN A 73 3.02 11.82 19.81
C GLN A 73 3.09 12.02 21.33
N PRO A 74 3.20 13.28 21.83
CA PRO A 74 3.27 13.56 23.27
C PRO A 74 1.89 13.51 23.93
N LEU A 75 1.27 12.32 23.95
CA LEU A 75 -0.06 12.09 24.48
C LEU A 75 -0.01 11.06 25.62
N PRO A 76 -0.97 11.12 26.57
CA PRO A 76 -1.10 10.06 27.58
C PRO A 76 -1.31 8.69 26.92
N PRO A 77 -0.85 7.58 27.55
CA PRO A 77 -0.98 6.24 26.97
C PRO A 77 -2.40 5.86 26.55
N GLU A 78 -3.39 6.23 27.32
CA GLU A 78 -4.80 5.95 27.02
C GLU A 78 -5.25 6.67 25.76
N GLN A 79 -4.85 7.93 25.61
CA GLN A 79 -5.15 8.73 24.43
C GLN A 79 -4.43 8.18 23.20
N LYS A 80 -3.19 7.70 23.34
CA LYS A 80 -2.46 7.05 22.26
C LYS A 80 -3.17 5.80 21.76
N LEU A 81 -3.69 4.99 22.68
CA LEU A 81 -4.43 3.78 22.32
C LEU A 81 -5.71 4.10 21.56
N ILE A 82 -6.48 5.07 22.03
CA ILE A 82 -7.71 5.51 21.38
C ILE A 82 -7.39 6.06 19.98
N ASN A 83 -6.38 6.90 19.87
CA ASN A 83 -5.95 7.46 18.59
C ASN A 83 -5.47 6.37 17.62
N PHE A 84 -4.74 5.37 18.13
CA PHE A 84 -4.28 4.24 17.32
C PHE A 84 -5.46 3.47 16.72
N ILE A 85 -6.45 3.12 17.55
CA ILE A 85 -7.64 2.39 17.09
C ILE A 85 -8.42 3.23 16.07
N PHE A 86 -8.63 4.51 16.36
CA PHE A 86 -9.37 5.42 15.50
C PHE A 86 -8.68 5.60 14.13
N ILE A 87 -7.37 5.85 14.16
CA ILE A 87 -6.57 6.04 12.93
C ILE A 87 -6.52 4.76 12.12
N ARG A 88 -6.36 3.60 12.78
CA ARG A 88 -6.37 2.30 12.09
C ARG A 88 -7.70 2.08 11.37
N PHE A 89 -8.81 2.42 12.02
CA PHE A 89 -10.15 2.30 11.43
C PHE A 89 -10.30 3.23 10.23
N GLU A 90 -9.88 4.49 10.35
CA GLU A 90 -9.94 5.48 9.26
C GLU A 90 -9.06 5.08 8.09
N ILE A 91 -7.87 4.53 8.35
CA ILE A 91 -6.96 4.05 7.32
C ILE A 91 -7.59 2.89 6.53
N ILE A 92 -8.18 1.92 7.22
CA ILE A 92 -8.83 0.77 6.58
C ILE A 92 -10.00 1.26 5.71
N LYS A 93 -10.80 2.17 6.22
CA LYS A 93 -11.93 2.76 5.51
C LYS A 93 -11.46 3.47 4.23
N GLU A 94 -10.45 4.33 4.34
CA GLU A 94 -9.86 5.03 3.20
C GLU A 94 -9.28 4.06 2.17
N LEU A 95 -8.60 3.03 2.64
CA LEU A 95 -7.97 2.01 1.81
C LEU A 95 -9.01 1.23 0.99
N VAL A 96 -10.10 0.84 1.61
CA VAL A 96 -11.21 0.15 0.92
C VAL A 96 -11.84 1.07 -0.11
N TYR A 97 -12.07 2.32 0.22
CA TYR A 97 -12.66 3.31 -0.68
C TYR A 97 -11.74 3.60 -1.88
N ARG A 98 -10.44 3.81 -1.60
CA ARG A 98 -9.46 4.21 -2.62
C ARG A 98 -9.08 3.07 -3.57
N ASN A 99 -8.99 1.86 -3.06
CA ASN A 99 -8.40 0.73 -3.81
C ASN A 99 -9.38 -0.33 -4.28
N GLY A 100 -10.66 -0.23 -3.92
CA GLY A 100 -11.71 -1.08 -4.48
C GLY A 100 -11.36 -2.57 -4.48
N SER A 101 -11.18 -3.13 -5.66
CA SER A 101 -10.91 -4.56 -5.86
C SER A 101 -9.55 -5.04 -5.34
N LEU A 102 -8.65 -4.14 -4.98
CA LEU A 102 -7.35 -4.52 -4.40
C LEU A 102 -7.39 -4.77 -2.88
N ARG A 103 -8.52 -4.50 -2.24
CA ARG A 103 -8.65 -4.58 -0.77
C ARG A 103 -8.14 -5.89 -0.16
N ALA A 104 -8.38 -7.02 -0.82
CA ALA A 104 -7.95 -8.34 -0.31
C ALA A 104 -6.43 -8.46 -0.20
N GLY A 105 -5.69 -7.92 -1.17
CA GLY A 105 -4.23 -7.89 -1.16
C GLY A 105 -3.69 -7.02 -0.02
N PHE A 106 -4.31 -5.86 0.21
CA PHE A 106 -3.91 -4.97 1.29
C PHE A 106 -4.14 -5.58 2.66
N PHE A 107 -5.25 -6.26 2.88
CA PHE A 107 -5.51 -6.95 4.14
C PHE A 107 -4.49 -8.05 4.42
N ARG A 108 -4.06 -8.78 3.40
CA ARG A 108 -2.99 -9.78 3.54
C ARG A 108 -1.67 -9.13 3.96
N ASP A 109 -1.29 -8.04 3.33
CA ASP A 109 -0.05 -7.32 3.65
C ASP A 109 -0.06 -6.74 5.06
N ILE A 110 -1.17 -6.12 5.46
CA ILE A 110 -1.34 -5.60 6.80
C ILE A 110 -1.18 -6.72 7.83
N ARG A 111 -1.77 -7.89 7.60
CA ARG A 111 -1.64 -9.05 8.49
C ARG A 111 -0.19 -9.54 8.61
N LYS A 112 0.56 -9.51 7.52
CA LYS A 112 1.99 -9.86 7.54
C LYS A 112 2.80 -8.90 8.40
N VAL A 113 2.55 -7.60 8.27
CA VAL A 113 3.20 -6.56 9.08
C VAL A 113 2.84 -6.73 10.56
N ASP A 114 1.57 -6.94 10.87
CA ASP A 114 1.11 -7.17 12.24
C ASP A 114 1.77 -8.39 12.86
N ARG A 115 1.88 -9.49 12.12
CA ARG A 115 2.56 -10.71 12.58
C ARG A 115 4.04 -10.47 12.86
N ALA A 116 4.73 -9.76 12.00
CA ALA A 116 6.13 -9.43 12.20
C ALA A 116 6.34 -8.57 13.45
N ARG A 117 5.46 -7.59 13.68
CA ARG A 117 5.50 -6.76 14.90
C ARG A 117 5.25 -7.57 16.16
N ARG A 118 4.26 -8.46 16.14
CA ARG A 118 3.95 -9.35 17.28
C ARG A 118 5.11 -10.26 17.60
N ALA A 119 5.76 -10.85 16.59
CA ALA A 119 6.92 -11.69 16.77
C ALA A 119 8.08 -10.92 17.41
N THR A 120 8.33 -9.69 16.98
CA THR A 120 9.35 -8.83 17.55
C THR A 120 9.05 -8.48 19.00
N ILE A 121 7.82 -8.10 19.31
CA ILE A 121 7.38 -7.79 20.67
C ILE A 121 7.51 -9.01 21.57
N SER A 122 7.11 -10.21 21.10
CA SER A 122 7.23 -11.44 21.86
C SER A 122 8.69 -11.78 22.17
N LYS A 123 9.60 -11.59 21.22
CA LYS A 123 11.05 -11.78 21.44
C LYS A 123 11.61 -10.82 22.48
N GLU A 124 11.20 -9.56 22.43
CA GLU A 124 11.60 -8.56 23.43
C GLU A 124 11.07 -8.88 24.82
N ALA A 125 9.84 -9.38 24.89
CA ALA A 125 9.19 -9.72 26.16
C ALA A 125 9.79 -10.98 26.84
N THR A 126 10.45 -11.86 26.08
CA THR A 126 11.06 -13.09 26.60
C THR A 126 12.50 -12.91 27.10
N ILE A 127 13.06 -11.76 26.92
CA ILE A 127 14.38 -11.41 27.42
C ILE A 127 14.25 -10.83 28.83
#